data_13a8da469e4180cf3ee04ff65af4a757
#
_entry.id   13a8da469e4180cf3ee04ff65af4a757
#
_cell.length_a   1.000
_cell.length_b   1.000
_cell.length_c   1.000
_cell.angle_alpha   90.00
_cell.angle_beta   90.00
_cell.angle_gamma   90.00
#
_symmetry.space_group_name_H-M   'P 1'
#
loop_
_entity.id
_entity.type
_entity.pdbx_description
1 polymer ?
#
loop_
_entity_poly.entity_id
_entity_poly.type
_entity_poly.pdbx_seq_one_letter_code
_entity_poly.pdbx_strand_id
1 'polypeptide(L)'
;FLIAQVNTVISSFGASPINDTLKLIIPLGISFYTFQTMGYLVDVYWNKYPAEKNFGRVLLFVSFFPQMTQGPISNYKDLTTELFKEHAFTYHRFSWGAQRMFWGFFKKMVVANVLSAYVQDVFANYASYSGITTLIGAFMYSVQIYADFSGYMDMMCGFCEVLDIRLTENFERPYFSKSIAEYWRRWHSSLGAWFKTYIYY
;
A
#
# COMPACT_ATOMS: atom_id res chain seq x y z
N PHE A 1 -14.20 7.75 -15.55
CA PHE A 1 -13.73 6.60 -16.35
C PHE A 1 -14.65 5.38 -16.19
N LEU A 2 -14.90 4.87 -14.98
CA LEU A 2 -15.79 3.72 -14.71
C LEU A 2 -17.21 3.96 -15.19
N ILE A 3 -17.81 5.12 -14.90
CA ILE A 3 -19.16 5.49 -15.34
C ILE A 3 -19.24 5.56 -16.86
N ALA A 4 -18.21 6.04 -17.55
CA ALA A 4 -18.17 6.05 -19.00
C ALA A 4 -18.18 4.64 -19.60
N GLN A 5 -17.43 3.71 -19.03
CA GLN A 5 -17.42 2.31 -19.46
C GLN A 5 -18.75 1.61 -19.16
N VAL A 6 -19.31 1.83 -17.97
CA VAL A 6 -20.62 1.29 -17.58
C VAL A 6 -21.70 1.85 -18.50
N ASN A 7 -21.68 3.14 -18.83
CA ASN A 7 -22.63 3.74 -19.76
C ASN A 7 -22.51 3.22 -21.18
N THR A 8 -21.29 2.87 -21.63
CA THR A 8 -21.09 2.20 -22.92
C THR A 8 -21.76 0.82 -22.97
N VAL A 9 -21.63 0.06 -21.89
CA VAL A 9 -22.29 -1.25 -21.76
C VAL A 9 -23.81 -1.11 -21.67
N ILE A 10 -24.29 -0.19 -20.84
CA ILE A 10 -25.75 0.07 -20.64
C ILE A 10 -26.40 0.53 -21.94
N SER A 11 -25.76 1.42 -22.68
CA SER A 11 -26.28 1.89 -23.99
C SER A 11 -26.31 0.79 -25.04
N SER A 12 -25.39 -0.19 -24.95
CA SER A 12 -25.44 -1.38 -25.83
C SER A 12 -26.67 -2.28 -25.58
N PHE A 13 -27.26 -2.20 -24.41
CA PHE A 13 -28.51 -2.88 -24.06
C PHE A 13 -29.77 -2.00 -24.20
N GLY A 14 -29.64 -0.82 -24.83
CA GLY A 14 -30.79 0.08 -25.08
C GLY A 14 -31.32 0.80 -23.84
N ALA A 15 -30.62 0.77 -22.73
CA ALA A 15 -30.99 1.48 -21.51
C ALA A 15 -30.39 2.91 -21.48
N SER A 16 -31.10 3.83 -20.82
CA SER A 16 -30.65 5.22 -20.68
C SER A 16 -29.34 5.30 -19.89
N PRO A 17 -28.37 6.13 -20.30
CA PRO A 17 -27.13 6.28 -19.58
C PRO A 17 -27.36 6.79 -18.16
N ILE A 18 -26.60 6.28 -17.22
CA ILE A 18 -26.61 6.77 -15.83
C ILE A 18 -26.10 8.21 -15.86
N ASN A 19 -26.94 9.15 -15.46
CA ASN A 19 -26.54 10.55 -15.36
C ASN A 19 -25.40 10.72 -14.35
N ASP A 20 -24.40 11.50 -14.73
CA ASP A 20 -23.17 11.78 -13.99
C ASP A 20 -23.39 12.63 -12.70
N THR A 21 -24.63 12.66 -12.19
CA THR A 21 -25.04 13.37 -10.97
C THR A 21 -24.53 12.68 -9.70
N LEU A 22 -24.22 11.39 -9.75
CA LEU A 22 -23.48 10.70 -8.71
C LEU A 22 -21.97 10.88 -8.97
N LYS A 23 -21.39 11.96 -8.46
CA LYS A 23 -19.94 12.06 -8.27
C LYS A 23 -19.55 10.96 -7.27
N LEU A 24 -19.37 9.74 -7.75
CA LEU A 24 -18.84 8.64 -6.96
C LEU A 24 -17.43 9.00 -6.54
N ILE A 25 -17.29 9.54 -5.35
CA ILE A 25 -15.98 9.71 -4.71
C ILE A 25 -15.45 8.30 -4.47
N ILE A 26 -14.39 7.94 -5.18
CA ILE A 26 -13.72 6.64 -4.97
C ILE A 26 -13.24 6.63 -3.51
N PRO A 27 -13.71 5.68 -2.69
CA PRO A 27 -13.30 5.61 -1.29
C PRO A 27 -11.78 5.47 -1.19
N LEU A 28 -11.18 6.22 -0.27
CA LEU A 28 -9.75 6.13 0.01
C LEU A 28 -9.39 4.69 0.39
N GLY A 29 -8.36 4.15 -0.27
CA GLY A 29 -7.86 2.81 0.05
C GLY A 29 -8.67 1.64 -0.48
N ILE A 30 -9.61 1.85 -1.41
CA ILE A 30 -10.48 0.80 -1.95
C ILE A 30 -9.73 -0.47 -2.36
N SER A 31 -8.58 -0.35 -3.00
CA SER A 31 -7.77 -1.49 -3.42
C SER A 31 -7.25 -2.28 -2.22
N PHE A 32 -6.75 -1.61 -1.19
CA PHE A 32 -6.14 -2.25 -0.03
C PHE A 32 -7.15 -3.01 0.81
N TYR A 33 -8.25 -2.37 1.21
CA TYR A 33 -9.27 -3.08 1.98
C TYR A 33 -9.99 -4.15 1.17
N THR A 34 -10.06 -4.03 -0.17
CA THR A 34 -10.57 -5.09 -1.03
C THR A 34 -9.66 -6.32 -0.99
N PHE A 35 -8.33 -6.15 -1.15
CA PHE A 35 -7.39 -7.27 -1.02
C PHE A 35 -7.45 -7.92 0.36
N GLN A 36 -7.55 -7.15 1.44
CA GLN A 36 -7.68 -7.68 2.80
C GLN A 36 -8.98 -8.47 2.97
N THR A 37 -10.11 -7.90 2.53
CA THR A 37 -11.42 -8.56 2.62
C THR A 37 -11.48 -9.83 1.78
N MET A 38 -10.98 -9.79 0.55
CA MET A 38 -10.91 -10.96 -0.32
C MET A 38 -10.02 -12.06 0.28
N GLY A 39 -8.85 -11.70 0.80
CA GLY A 39 -7.97 -12.64 1.49
C GLY A 39 -8.66 -13.31 2.68
N TYR A 40 -9.37 -12.52 3.51
CA TYR A 40 -10.15 -13.06 4.63
C TYR A 40 -11.23 -14.04 4.17
N LEU A 41 -12.03 -13.68 3.15
CA LEU A 41 -13.09 -14.55 2.63
C LEU A 41 -12.56 -15.86 2.07
N VAL A 42 -11.47 -15.80 1.29
CA VAL A 42 -10.83 -17.00 0.71
C VAL A 42 -10.23 -17.88 1.81
N ASP A 43 -9.57 -17.31 2.81
CA ASP A 43 -8.98 -18.07 3.92
C ASP A 43 -10.06 -18.79 4.76
N VAL A 44 -11.22 -18.15 4.99
CA VAL A 44 -12.37 -18.79 5.64
C VAL A 44 -12.97 -19.88 4.76
N TYR A 45 -13.11 -19.63 3.45
CA TYR A 45 -13.60 -20.62 2.49
C TYR A 45 -12.67 -21.84 2.42
N TRP A 46 -11.37 -21.65 2.49
CA TRP A 46 -10.40 -22.74 2.53
C TRP A 46 -10.28 -23.40 3.92
N ASN A 47 -11.10 -23.02 4.89
CA ASN A 47 -11.09 -23.53 6.26
C ASN A 47 -9.73 -23.37 6.98
N LYS A 48 -8.95 -22.34 6.65
CA LYS A 48 -7.70 -22.05 7.37
C LYS A 48 -7.95 -21.60 8.81
N TYR A 49 -9.09 -20.96 9.04
CA TYR A 49 -9.63 -20.59 10.37
C TYR A 49 -11.15 -20.40 10.28
N PRO A 50 -11.87 -20.50 11.43
CA PRO A 50 -13.32 -20.28 11.45
C PRO A 50 -13.66 -18.81 11.15
N ALA A 51 -14.85 -18.58 10.58
CA ALA A 51 -15.35 -17.23 10.36
C ALA A 51 -15.49 -16.49 11.71
N GLU A 52 -15.02 -15.24 11.75
CA GLU A 52 -15.16 -14.39 12.93
C GLU A 52 -16.63 -14.01 13.12
N LYS A 53 -17.14 -14.24 14.32
CA LYS A 53 -18.54 -13.93 14.69
C LYS A 53 -18.72 -12.48 15.15
N ASN A 54 -17.66 -11.83 15.57
CA ASN A 54 -17.71 -10.45 16.00
C ASN A 54 -17.47 -9.50 14.83
N PHE A 55 -18.55 -8.89 14.36
CA PHE A 55 -18.50 -7.91 13.27
C PHE A 55 -17.53 -6.75 13.55
N GLY A 56 -17.44 -6.28 14.80
CA GLY A 56 -16.52 -5.20 15.16
C GLY A 56 -15.04 -5.56 14.94
N ARG A 57 -14.65 -6.83 15.14
CA ARG A 57 -13.28 -7.30 14.86
C ARG A 57 -12.99 -7.32 13.38
N VAL A 58 -13.94 -7.79 12.57
CA VAL A 58 -13.77 -7.78 11.10
C VAL A 58 -13.73 -6.35 10.58
N LEU A 59 -14.60 -5.48 11.10
CA LEU A 59 -14.61 -4.07 10.73
C LEU A 59 -13.28 -3.39 11.06
N LEU A 60 -12.76 -3.60 12.26
CA LEU A 60 -11.45 -3.06 12.69
C LEU A 60 -10.32 -3.56 11.79
N PHE A 61 -10.32 -4.86 11.44
CA PHE A 61 -9.34 -5.43 10.53
C PHE A 61 -9.35 -4.73 9.15
N VAL A 62 -10.53 -4.57 8.56
CA VAL A 62 -10.70 -3.99 7.22
C VAL A 62 -10.41 -2.48 7.22
N SER A 63 -10.80 -1.79 8.30
CA SER A 63 -10.67 -0.33 8.41
C SER A 63 -9.43 0.13 9.17
N PHE A 64 -8.46 -0.77 9.43
CA PHE A 64 -7.25 -0.41 10.16
C PHE A 64 -6.42 0.61 9.37
N PHE A 65 -6.54 1.90 9.76
CA PHE A 65 -6.07 3.03 8.95
C PHE A 65 -4.59 2.98 8.55
N PRO A 66 -3.64 2.43 9.34
CA PRO A 66 -2.25 2.36 8.91
C PRO A 66 -2.03 1.50 7.66
N GLN A 67 -2.99 0.65 7.31
CA GLN A 67 -2.92 -0.22 6.15
C GLN A 67 -3.82 0.23 4.99
N MET A 68 -4.77 1.17 5.21
CA MET A 68 -5.81 1.50 4.24
C MET A 68 -5.31 2.10 2.93
N THR A 69 -4.21 2.85 2.93
CA THR A 69 -3.78 3.59 1.73
C THR A 69 -2.61 2.96 1.01
N GLN A 70 -1.51 2.74 1.70
CA GLN A 70 -0.25 2.20 1.15
C GLN A 70 0.42 1.22 2.13
N GLY A 71 -0.29 0.78 3.18
CA GLY A 71 0.24 -0.10 4.21
C GLY A 71 0.47 -1.54 3.72
N PRO A 72 1.08 -2.39 4.56
CA PRO A 72 1.24 -3.79 4.22
C PRO A 72 -0.11 -4.51 4.16
N ILE A 73 -0.30 -5.37 3.17
CA ILE A 73 -1.49 -6.22 3.08
C ILE A 73 -1.29 -7.38 4.07
N SER A 74 -1.98 -7.32 5.19
CA SER A 74 -1.87 -8.35 6.25
C SER A 74 -2.99 -9.38 6.14
N ASN A 75 -2.69 -10.62 6.50
CA ASN A 75 -3.72 -11.64 6.71
C ASN A 75 -4.54 -11.34 7.96
N TYR A 76 -5.79 -11.76 7.98
CA TYR A 76 -6.69 -11.55 9.12
C TYR A 76 -6.10 -12.07 10.42
N LYS A 77 -5.62 -13.31 10.43
CA LYS A 77 -5.05 -13.95 11.62
C LYS A 77 -3.84 -13.19 12.18
N ASP A 78 -2.93 -12.79 11.31
CA ASP A 78 -1.69 -12.13 11.72
C ASP A 78 -1.98 -10.75 12.34
N LEU A 79 -2.80 -9.93 11.66
CA LEU A 79 -3.11 -8.60 12.16
C LEU A 79 -3.99 -8.65 13.43
N THR A 80 -5.00 -9.51 13.49
CA THR A 80 -5.87 -9.60 14.66
C THR A 80 -5.14 -10.14 15.87
N THR A 81 -4.18 -11.05 15.71
CA THR A 81 -3.32 -11.49 16.79
C THR A 81 -2.52 -10.33 17.38
N GLU A 82 -1.99 -9.46 16.53
CA GLU A 82 -1.29 -8.26 16.98
C GLU A 82 -2.23 -7.22 17.61
N LEU A 83 -3.42 -6.99 17.04
CA LEU A 83 -4.37 -6.00 17.54
C LEU A 83 -5.01 -6.36 18.89
N PHE A 84 -5.19 -7.64 19.16
CA PHE A 84 -5.92 -8.09 20.36
C PHE A 84 -5.04 -8.76 21.42
N LYS A 85 -3.71 -8.76 21.25
CA LYS A 85 -2.79 -9.13 22.33
C LYS A 85 -2.79 -8.06 23.43
N GLU A 86 -2.28 -8.40 24.59
CA GLU A 86 -1.97 -7.41 25.62
C GLU A 86 -0.84 -6.48 25.15
N HIS A 87 -1.09 -5.18 25.24
CA HIS A 87 -0.13 -4.14 24.85
C HIS A 87 0.51 -3.53 26.07
N ALA A 88 1.85 -3.46 26.08
CA ALA A 88 2.60 -2.83 27.13
C ALA A 88 3.40 -1.63 26.60
N PHE A 89 3.25 -0.48 27.24
CA PHE A 89 4.09 0.66 26.93
C PHE A 89 5.53 0.39 27.37
N THR A 90 6.47 0.52 26.43
CA THR A 90 7.90 0.50 26.75
C THR A 90 8.57 1.71 26.07
N TYR A 91 9.38 2.45 26.85
CA TYR A 91 10.09 3.62 26.33
C TYR A 91 10.99 3.28 25.12
N HIS A 92 11.57 2.10 25.13
CA HIS A 92 12.41 1.61 24.01
C HIS A 92 11.60 1.54 22.70
N ARG A 93 10.44 0.90 22.71
CA ARG A 93 9.57 0.80 21.51
C ARG A 93 9.04 2.15 21.09
N PHE A 94 8.63 2.97 22.03
CA PHE A 94 8.21 4.34 21.74
C PHE A 94 9.32 5.11 21.02
N SER A 95 10.56 5.07 21.54
CA SER A 95 11.69 5.77 20.95
C SER A 95 12.04 5.25 19.55
N TRP A 96 12.07 3.93 19.36
CA TRP A 96 12.31 3.31 18.05
C TRP A 96 11.21 3.61 17.05
N GLY A 97 9.95 3.48 17.43
CA GLY A 97 8.82 3.80 16.59
C GLY A 97 8.80 5.27 16.16
N ALA A 98 9.07 6.19 17.11
CA ALA A 98 9.18 7.61 16.81
C ALA A 98 10.34 7.93 15.83
N GLN A 99 11.53 7.37 16.07
CA GLN A 99 12.67 7.53 15.15
C GLN A 99 12.35 7.00 13.76
N ARG A 100 11.68 5.85 13.66
CA ARG A 100 11.26 5.28 12.39
C ARG A 100 10.24 6.16 11.68
N MET A 101 9.27 6.74 12.40
CA MET A 101 8.33 7.71 11.83
C MET A 101 9.05 8.93 11.26
N PHE A 102 9.99 9.53 12.01
CA PHE A 102 10.77 10.66 11.53
C PHE A 102 11.60 10.31 10.29
N TRP A 103 12.18 9.11 10.25
CA TRP A 103 12.88 8.63 9.07
C TRP A 103 11.95 8.47 7.87
N GLY A 104 10.73 7.99 8.08
CA GLY A 104 9.68 7.94 7.06
C GLY A 104 9.31 9.33 6.53
N PHE A 105 9.10 10.29 7.42
CA PHE A 105 8.85 11.69 7.05
C PHE A 105 10.01 12.29 6.25
N PHE A 106 11.25 12.04 6.66
CA PHE A 106 12.42 12.49 5.91
C PHE A 106 12.41 11.93 4.48
N LYS A 107 12.23 10.63 4.30
CA LYS A 107 12.15 10.01 2.98
C LYS A 107 11.03 10.60 2.12
N LYS A 108 9.85 10.79 2.69
CA LYS A 108 8.68 11.30 1.96
C LYS A 108 8.83 12.78 1.63
N MET A 109 9.09 13.62 2.63
CA MET A 109 9.02 15.07 2.47
C MET A 109 10.30 15.67 1.88
N VAL A 110 11.46 15.16 2.28
CA VAL A 110 12.74 15.72 1.84
C VAL A 110 13.23 15.05 0.56
N VAL A 111 13.15 13.73 0.47
CA VAL A 111 13.68 13.03 -0.71
C VAL A 111 12.61 12.94 -1.81
N ALA A 112 11.47 12.31 -1.55
CA ALA A 112 10.48 12.02 -2.60
C ALA A 112 9.84 13.29 -3.17
N ASN A 113 9.39 14.22 -2.32
CA ASN A 113 8.72 15.43 -2.80
C ASN A 113 9.67 16.36 -3.57
N VAL A 114 10.94 16.49 -3.12
CA VAL A 114 11.93 17.29 -3.84
C VAL A 114 12.25 16.69 -5.21
N LEU A 115 12.47 15.37 -5.27
CA LEU A 115 12.72 14.67 -6.53
C LEU A 115 11.50 14.71 -7.46
N SER A 116 10.29 14.67 -6.90
CA SER A 116 9.03 14.71 -7.68
C SER A 116 8.95 15.93 -8.58
N ALA A 117 9.30 17.10 -8.09
CA ALA A 117 9.26 18.35 -8.88
C ALA A 117 10.18 18.25 -10.11
N TYR A 118 11.40 17.79 -9.93
CA TYR A 118 12.37 17.62 -11.02
C TYR A 118 11.92 16.53 -12.01
N VAL A 119 11.47 15.39 -11.50
CA VAL A 119 11.03 14.25 -12.34
C VAL A 119 9.81 14.64 -13.18
N GLN A 120 8.84 15.33 -12.61
CA GLN A 120 7.64 15.79 -13.32
C GLN A 120 8.01 16.77 -14.44
N ASP A 121 8.91 17.71 -14.18
CA ASP A 121 9.35 18.67 -15.21
C ASP A 121 10.08 17.98 -16.36
N VAL A 122 11.03 17.10 -16.05
CA VAL A 122 11.80 16.35 -17.08
C VAL A 122 10.88 15.48 -17.93
N PHE A 123 9.92 14.77 -17.33
CA PHE A 123 9.03 13.89 -18.10
C PHE A 123 7.93 14.65 -18.84
N ALA A 124 7.44 15.77 -18.31
CA ALA A 124 6.48 16.61 -19.02
C ALA A 124 7.11 17.29 -20.27
N ASN A 125 8.40 17.65 -20.18
CA ASN A 125 9.11 18.43 -21.19
C ASN A 125 10.28 17.63 -21.83
N TYR A 126 10.21 16.31 -21.87
CA TYR A 126 11.31 15.42 -22.29
C TYR A 126 11.92 15.80 -23.64
N ALA A 127 11.12 16.31 -24.58
CA ALA A 127 11.58 16.73 -25.91
C ALA A 127 12.50 17.97 -25.87
N SER A 128 12.44 18.75 -24.80
CA SER A 128 13.26 19.96 -24.61
C SER A 128 14.58 19.67 -23.89
N TYR A 129 14.74 18.46 -23.33
CA TYR A 129 15.92 18.07 -22.56
C TYR A 129 16.85 17.15 -23.37
N SER A 130 18.13 17.16 -23.01
CA SER A 130 19.08 16.21 -23.57
C SER A 130 18.79 14.77 -23.12
N GLY A 131 19.21 13.77 -23.92
CA GLY A 131 19.05 12.37 -23.56
C GLY A 131 19.70 12.01 -22.20
N ILE A 132 20.81 12.66 -21.86
CA ILE A 132 21.47 12.48 -20.55
C ILE A 132 20.58 13.00 -19.42
N THR A 133 19.96 14.17 -19.57
CA THR A 133 19.04 14.73 -18.57
C THR A 133 17.83 13.82 -18.37
N THR A 134 17.27 13.27 -19.45
CA THR A 134 16.16 12.31 -19.36
C THR A 134 16.55 11.01 -18.67
N LEU A 135 17.77 10.49 -18.92
CA LEU A 135 18.31 9.32 -18.24
C LEU A 135 18.48 9.57 -16.73
N ILE A 136 19.03 10.74 -16.35
CA ILE A 136 19.11 11.16 -14.94
C ILE A 136 17.70 11.25 -14.33
N GLY A 137 16.73 11.82 -15.05
CA GLY A 137 15.32 11.87 -14.61
C GLY A 137 14.74 10.47 -14.34
N ALA A 138 15.01 9.48 -15.17
CA ALA A 138 14.58 8.11 -14.96
C ALA A 138 15.23 7.47 -13.72
N PHE A 139 16.51 7.73 -13.47
CA PHE A 139 17.18 7.30 -12.24
C PHE A 139 16.58 7.98 -11.00
N MET A 140 16.38 9.29 -11.05
CA MET A 140 15.75 10.07 -9.97
C MET A 140 14.32 9.59 -9.68
N TYR A 141 13.55 9.22 -10.72
CA TYR A 141 12.23 8.61 -10.55
C TYR A 141 12.28 7.30 -9.76
N SER A 142 13.28 6.46 -10.04
CA SER A 142 13.45 5.20 -9.28
C SER A 142 13.72 5.47 -7.80
N VAL A 143 14.54 6.46 -7.48
CA VAL A 143 14.78 6.89 -6.08
C VAL A 143 13.53 7.49 -5.46
N GLN A 144 12.82 8.34 -6.21
CA GLN A 144 11.59 9.00 -5.77
C GLN A 144 10.51 7.97 -5.37
N ILE A 145 10.18 7.02 -6.25
CA ILE A 145 9.13 6.04 -5.99
C ILE A 145 9.46 5.15 -4.78
N TYR A 146 10.75 4.80 -4.62
CA TYR A 146 11.19 4.05 -3.43
C TYR A 146 11.08 4.90 -2.16
N ALA A 147 11.57 6.13 -2.18
CA ALA A 147 11.52 7.02 -1.02
C ALA A 147 10.09 7.36 -0.62
N ASP A 148 9.21 7.58 -1.60
CA ASP A 148 7.79 7.87 -1.38
C ASP A 148 7.07 6.71 -0.70
N PHE A 149 7.16 5.53 -1.28
CA PHE A 149 6.44 4.37 -0.78
C PHE A 149 7.07 3.79 0.50
N SER A 150 8.40 3.60 0.54
CA SER A 150 9.06 3.11 1.76
C SER A 150 8.99 4.13 2.91
N GLY A 151 8.94 5.43 2.59
CA GLY A 151 8.74 6.49 3.58
C GLY A 151 7.38 6.38 4.26
N TYR A 152 6.31 6.20 3.48
CA TYR A 152 4.98 5.94 4.03
C TYR A 152 4.95 4.68 4.90
N MET A 153 5.58 3.59 4.42
CA MET A 153 5.67 2.34 5.19
C MET A 153 6.36 2.55 6.53
N ASP A 154 7.49 3.29 6.57
CA ASP A 154 8.18 3.55 7.83
C ASP A 154 7.37 4.43 8.78
N MET A 155 6.60 5.40 8.27
CA MET A 155 5.69 6.17 9.10
C MET A 155 4.62 5.27 9.75
N MET A 156 3.99 4.39 8.98
CA MET A 156 2.91 3.53 9.49
C MET A 156 3.44 2.41 10.40
N CYS A 157 4.53 1.77 10.02
CA CYS A 157 5.18 0.78 10.89
C CYS A 157 5.70 1.41 12.18
N GLY A 158 6.31 2.60 12.10
CA GLY A 158 6.76 3.33 13.29
C GLY A 158 5.60 3.73 14.20
N PHE A 159 4.49 4.21 13.64
CA PHE A 159 3.28 4.50 14.40
C PHE A 159 2.73 3.25 15.11
N CYS A 160 2.63 2.14 14.40
CA CYS A 160 2.17 0.88 14.99
C CYS A 160 3.13 0.35 16.05
N GLU A 161 4.45 0.50 15.87
CA GLU A 161 5.47 0.13 16.87
C GLU A 161 5.31 0.91 18.18
N VAL A 162 4.96 2.22 18.10
CA VAL A 162 4.62 3.03 19.29
C VAL A 162 3.45 2.45 20.06
N LEU A 163 2.49 1.83 19.38
CA LEU A 163 1.30 1.16 19.96
C LEU A 163 1.55 -0.31 20.30
N ASP A 164 2.77 -0.81 20.21
CA ASP A 164 3.12 -2.23 20.39
C ASP A 164 2.43 -3.16 19.37
N ILE A 165 2.11 -2.66 18.19
CA ILE A 165 1.55 -3.44 17.08
C ILE A 165 2.64 -3.63 16.02
N ARG A 166 2.94 -4.87 15.67
CA ARG A 166 3.91 -5.16 14.60
C ARG A 166 3.22 -5.34 13.26
N LEU A 167 3.66 -4.58 12.29
CA LEU A 167 3.26 -4.74 10.89
C LEU A 167 4.33 -5.47 10.08
N THR A 168 3.91 -6.12 9.00
CA THR A 168 4.82 -6.79 8.06
C THR A 168 5.65 -5.77 7.30
N GLU A 169 6.95 -6.03 7.16
CA GLU A 169 7.83 -5.20 6.35
C GLU A 169 7.56 -5.40 4.86
N ASN A 170 7.49 -4.30 4.12
CA ASN A 170 7.24 -4.33 2.67
C ASN A 170 8.50 -4.13 1.82
N PHE A 171 9.57 -3.61 2.39
CA PHE A 171 10.80 -3.30 1.67
C PHE A 171 12.04 -3.84 2.38
N GLU A 172 12.83 -4.61 1.67
CA GLU A 172 14.11 -5.16 2.14
C GLU A 172 15.23 -4.85 1.15
N ARG A 173 15.65 -3.58 1.09
CA ARG A 173 16.74 -3.10 0.21
C ARG A 173 16.60 -3.60 -1.24
N PRO A 174 15.49 -3.34 -1.93
CA PRO A 174 15.16 -3.97 -3.23
C PRO A 174 16.19 -3.67 -4.32
N TYR A 175 16.81 -2.49 -4.32
CA TYR A 175 17.79 -2.10 -5.34
C TYR A 175 19.15 -2.79 -5.21
N PHE A 176 19.38 -3.54 -4.13
CA PHE A 176 20.57 -4.40 -3.96
C PHE A 176 20.32 -5.85 -4.37
N SER A 177 19.23 -6.13 -5.06
CA SER A 177 18.88 -7.46 -5.56
C SER A 177 19.79 -7.89 -6.71
N LYS A 178 20.14 -9.16 -6.74
CA LYS A 178 20.99 -9.77 -7.78
C LYS A 178 20.18 -10.32 -8.97
N SER A 179 18.86 -10.36 -8.85
CA SER A 179 17.96 -10.83 -9.91
C SER A 179 16.59 -10.12 -9.82
N ILE A 180 15.85 -10.12 -10.93
CA ILE A 180 14.48 -9.58 -10.98
C ILE A 180 13.55 -10.33 -10.02
N ALA A 181 13.71 -11.65 -9.92
CA ALA A 181 12.92 -12.45 -8.98
C ALA A 181 13.20 -12.08 -7.51
N GLU A 182 14.45 -11.79 -7.18
CA GLU A 182 14.83 -11.31 -5.86
C GLU A 182 14.30 -9.89 -5.60
N TYR A 183 14.37 -9.01 -6.61
CA TYR A 183 13.80 -7.67 -6.52
C TYR A 183 12.33 -7.71 -6.11
N TRP A 184 11.48 -8.48 -6.77
CA TRP A 184 10.07 -8.59 -6.44
C TRP A 184 9.77 -9.25 -5.09
N ARG A 185 10.69 -10.05 -4.54
CA ARG A 185 10.57 -10.55 -3.17
C ARG A 185 10.89 -9.49 -2.11
N ARG A 186 11.67 -8.47 -2.47
CA ARG A 186 12.12 -7.39 -1.60
C ARG A 186 11.34 -6.08 -1.78
N TRP A 187 10.64 -5.93 -2.89
CA TRP A 187 9.78 -4.81 -3.22
C TRP A 187 8.34 -5.18 -2.96
N HIS A 188 7.64 -4.41 -2.08
CA HIS A 188 6.22 -4.62 -1.76
C HIS A 188 5.91 -6.09 -1.44
N SER A 189 6.67 -6.69 -0.53
CA SER A 189 6.66 -8.12 -0.23
C SER A 189 5.28 -8.66 0.15
N SER A 190 4.45 -7.87 0.87
CA SER A 190 3.10 -8.28 1.27
C SER A 190 2.16 -8.46 0.07
N LEU A 191 2.24 -7.59 -0.94
CA LEU A 191 1.47 -7.75 -2.18
C LEU A 191 1.91 -8.99 -2.95
N GLY A 192 3.23 -9.19 -3.07
CA GLY A 192 3.80 -10.39 -3.71
C GLY A 192 3.37 -11.68 -3.02
N ALA A 193 3.37 -11.70 -1.69
CA ALA A 193 2.89 -12.82 -0.89
C ALA A 193 1.38 -13.07 -1.10
N TRP A 194 0.59 -12.00 -1.15
CA TRP A 194 -0.85 -12.08 -1.40
C TRP A 194 -1.15 -12.72 -2.77
N PHE A 195 -0.53 -12.20 -3.85
CA PHE A 195 -0.69 -12.79 -5.19
C PHE A 195 -0.26 -14.25 -5.25
N LYS A 196 0.86 -14.58 -4.60
CA LYS A 196 1.34 -15.95 -4.54
C LYS A 196 0.33 -16.87 -3.85
N THR A 197 -0.26 -16.41 -2.74
CA THR A 197 -1.17 -17.23 -1.92
C THR A 197 -2.56 -17.41 -2.54
N TYR A 198 -3.12 -16.35 -3.16
CA TYR A 198 -4.53 -16.34 -3.54
C TYR A 198 -4.78 -16.44 -5.05
N ILE A 199 -3.76 -16.25 -5.87
CA ILE A 199 -3.89 -16.32 -7.32
C ILE A 199 -3.06 -17.46 -7.92
N TYR A 200 -1.86 -17.69 -7.39
CA TYR A 200 -0.90 -18.61 -7.99
C TYR A 200 -1.02 -20.05 -7.46
N TYR A 201 -1.50 -20.25 -6.25
CA TYR A 201 -1.77 -21.53 -5.61
C TYR A 201 -3.25 -21.63 -5.25
#